data_eecb7412982ca5271de3c032c023351f
#
_entry.id   eecb7412982ca5271de3c032c023351f
#
_cell.length_a   1.000
_cell.length_b   1.000
_cell.length_c   1.000
_cell.angle_alpha   90.00
_cell.angle_beta   90.00
_cell.angle_gamma   90.00
#
_symmetry.space_group_name_H-M   'P 1'
#
loop_
_entity.id
_entity.type
_entity.pdbx_description
1 polymer ?
#
loop_
_entity_poly.entity_id
_entity_poly.type
_entity_poly.pdbx_seq_one_letter_code
_entity_poly.pdbx_strand_id
1 'polypeptide(L)'
;MRFPFRLNYDLTKYIISNKLHKVEKCPLVLMLEPTHLCNLSCSGCGRIREYADTIRQMMTLEECLQSVDDCPAPVVTITGGEPFLYPHVYELIRGTLERGKHIYLCT
;
A
#
# COMPACT_ATOMS: atom_id res chain seq x y z
N MET A 1 4.80 -8.70 17.45
CA MET A 1 5.13 -8.76 16.02
C MET A 1 6.59 -8.34 15.83
N ARG A 2 7.39 -9.17 15.23
CA ARG A 2 8.77 -8.82 14.92
C ARG A 2 8.85 -8.35 13.47
N PHE A 3 9.28 -7.13 13.27
CA PHE A 3 9.56 -6.64 11.94
C PHE A 3 10.87 -7.25 11.42
N PRO A 4 10.94 -7.60 10.12
CA PRO A 4 12.18 -8.11 9.54
C PRO A 4 13.33 -7.09 9.72
N PHE A 5 14.51 -7.60 9.99
CA PHE A 5 15.69 -6.75 10.19
C PHE A 5 15.95 -5.82 8.98
N ARG A 6 15.78 -6.35 7.78
CA ARG A 6 15.96 -5.58 6.54
C ARG A 6 14.99 -4.39 6.47
N LEU A 7 13.72 -4.59 6.87
CA LEU A 7 12.74 -3.52 6.92
C LEU A 7 13.16 -2.43 7.90
N ASN A 8 13.58 -2.81 9.10
CA ASN A 8 14.05 -1.85 10.10
C ASN A 8 15.27 -1.08 9.61
N TYR A 9 16.19 -1.76 8.95
CA TYR A 9 17.38 -1.14 8.38
C TYR A 9 17.02 -0.11 7.30
N ASP A 10 16.17 -0.49 6.35
CA ASP A 10 15.75 0.37 5.25
C ASP A 10 14.97 1.59 5.75
N LEU A 11 14.08 1.39 6.73
CA LEU A 11 13.34 2.49 7.34
C LEU A 11 14.25 3.46 8.08
N THR A 12 15.19 2.94 8.87
CA THR A 12 16.15 3.76 9.61
C THR A 12 17.03 4.55 8.64
N LYS A 13 17.54 3.90 7.62
CA LYS A 13 18.36 4.55 6.58
C LYS A 13 17.57 5.67 5.88
N TYR A 14 16.32 5.41 5.52
CA TYR A 14 15.44 6.37 4.87
C TYR A 14 15.20 7.59 5.78
N ILE A 15 14.85 7.38 7.04
CA ILE A 15 14.59 8.45 8.00
C ILE A 15 15.85 9.31 8.21
N ILE A 16 17.01 8.67 8.42
CA ILE A 16 18.27 9.37 8.63
C ILE A 16 18.66 10.18 7.39
N SER A 17 18.54 9.58 6.20
CA SER A 17 18.84 10.26 4.95
C SER A 17 17.99 11.51 4.76
N ASN A 18 16.68 11.41 4.97
CA ASN A 18 15.78 12.57 4.86
C ASN A 18 16.08 13.64 5.89
N LYS A 19 16.43 13.25 7.11
CA LYS A 19 16.79 14.18 8.17
C LYS A 19 18.09 14.93 7.83
N LEU A 20 19.09 14.24 7.28
CA LEU A 20 20.34 14.85 6.86
C LEU A 20 20.16 15.83 5.68
N HIS A 21 19.22 15.54 4.79
CA HIS A 21 18.88 16.42 3.65
C HIS A 21 17.85 17.49 4.02
N LYS A 22 17.49 17.64 5.30
CA LYS A 22 16.54 18.62 5.83
C LYS A 22 15.15 18.55 5.16
N VAL A 23 14.71 17.37 4.79
CA VAL A 23 13.37 17.13 4.27
C VAL A 23 12.37 17.20 5.42
N GLU A 24 11.46 18.17 5.37
CA GLU A 24 10.48 18.40 6.45
C GLU A 24 9.43 17.31 6.54
N LYS A 25 8.98 16.79 5.39
CA LYS A 25 7.93 15.79 5.31
C LYS A 25 8.43 14.60 4.49
N CYS A 26 8.51 13.44 5.13
CA CYS A 26 8.89 12.21 4.47
C CYS A 26 7.85 11.13 4.77
N PRO A 27 7.08 10.67 3.76
CA PRO A 27 6.11 9.60 3.97
C PRO A 27 6.84 8.30 4.26
N LEU A 28 6.39 7.56 5.26
CA LEU A 28 6.94 6.25 5.62
C LEU A 28 6.18 5.11 4.96
N VAL A 29 4.88 5.29 4.76
CA VAL A 29 3.98 4.25 4.24
C VAL A 29 3.07 4.87 3.19
N LEU A 30 3.00 4.21 2.04
CA LEU A 30 1.98 4.48 1.03
C LEU A 30 0.87 3.44 1.21
N MET A 31 -0.35 3.90 1.40
CA MET A 31 -1.52 3.03 1.47
C MET A 31 -2.22 3.00 0.12
N LEU A 32 -2.32 1.82 -0.48
CA LEU A 32 -3.04 1.60 -1.73
C LEU A 32 -4.33 0.83 -1.47
N GLU A 33 -5.41 1.33 -2.03
CA GLU A 33 -6.71 0.66 -2.02
C GLU A 33 -7.14 0.41 -3.47
N PRO A 34 -6.58 -0.63 -4.13
CA PRO A 34 -6.85 -0.86 -5.55
C PRO A 34 -8.30 -1.23 -5.85
N THR A 35 -9.02 -1.78 -4.88
CA THR A 35 -10.44 -2.13 -5.03
C THR A 35 -11.18 -1.93 -3.72
N HIS A 36 -12.44 -1.56 -3.81
CA HIS A 36 -13.35 -1.50 -2.66
C HIS A 36 -14.19 -2.78 -2.51
N LEU A 37 -14.11 -3.70 -3.47
CA LEU A 37 -14.81 -4.98 -3.38
C LEU A 37 -14.33 -5.78 -2.18
N CYS A 38 -15.29 -6.40 -1.50
CA CYS A 38 -14.99 -7.28 -0.38
C CYS A 38 -16.03 -8.40 -0.33
N ASN A 39 -15.59 -9.61 -0.08
CA ASN A 39 -16.46 -10.77 0.09
C ASN A 39 -16.76 -11.07 1.56
N LEU A 40 -16.35 -10.17 2.46
CA LEU A 40 -16.56 -10.29 3.90
C LEU A 40 -17.54 -9.24 4.39
N SER A 41 -18.29 -9.58 5.43
CA SER A 41 -19.23 -8.68 6.10
C SER A 41 -18.79 -8.47 7.54
N CYS A 42 -17.65 -7.81 7.72
CA CYS A 42 -17.10 -7.57 9.05
C CYS A 42 -17.98 -6.63 9.85
N SER A 43 -18.26 -6.99 11.10
CA SER A 43 -18.96 -6.14 12.04
C SER A 43 -18.16 -4.86 12.27
N GLY A 44 -18.83 -3.70 12.17
CA GLY A 44 -18.18 -2.40 12.34
C GLY A 44 -17.42 -1.87 11.13
N CYS A 45 -17.43 -2.61 10.02
CA CYS A 45 -16.82 -2.12 8.77
C CYS A 45 -17.77 -1.13 8.08
N GLY A 46 -17.33 0.13 7.97
CA GLY A 46 -18.11 1.19 7.31
C GLY A 46 -18.10 1.15 5.80
N ARG A 47 -17.27 0.29 5.20
CA ARG A 47 -17.03 0.28 3.76
C ARG A 47 -18.28 0.07 2.92
N ILE A 48 -19.13 -0.87 3.29
CA ILE A 48 -20.36 -1.16 2.55
C ILE A 48 -21.27 0.07 2.52
N ARG A 49 -21.28 0.83 3.60
CA ARG A 49 -22.10 2.02 3.74
C ARG A 49 -21.51 3.24 3.05
N GLU A 50 -20.22 3.47 3.27
CA GLU A 50 -19.53 4.67 2.78
C GLU A 50 -19.20 4.61 1.29
N TYR A 51 -18.93 3.42 0.77
CA TYR A 51 -18.49 3.23 -0.61
C TYR A 51 -19.49 2.47 -1.47
N ALA A 52 -20.77 2.49 -1.09
CA ALA A 52 -21.82 1.75 -1.82
C ALA A 52 -21.86 2.11 -3.32
N ASP A 53 -21.67 3.39 -3.65
CA ASP A 53 -21.71 3.89 -5.03
C ASP A 53 -20.43 3.58 -5.82
N THR A 54 -19.31 3.40 -5.12
CA THR A 54 -17.99 3.24 -5.75
C THR A 54 -17.39 1.85 -5.51
N ILE A 55 -18.17 0.93 -4.92
CA ILE A 55 -17.66 -0.37 -4.48
C ILE A 55 -17.07 -1.22 -5.62
N ARG A 56 -17.53 -1.00 -6.85
CA ARG A 56 -17.08 -1.72 -8.03
C ARG A 56 -15.93 -1.02 -8.76
N GLN A 57 -15.57 0.19 -8.33
CA GLN A 57 -14.46 0.92 -8.95
C GLN A 57 -13.14 0.30 -8.53
N MET A 58 -12.24 0.19 -9.48
CA MET A 58 -10.89 -0.35 -9.27
C MET A 58 -9.88 0.56 -9.92
N MET A 59 -8.70 0.66 -9.29
CA MET A 59 -7.55 1.28 -9.93
C MET A 59 -6.99 0.35 -11.00
N THR A 60 -6.45 0.91 -12.08
CA THR A 60 -5.69 0.11 -13.04
C THR A 60 -4.34 -0.27 -12.43
N LEU A 61 -3.72 -1.34 -12.94
CA LEU A 61 -2.38 -1.72 -12.51
C LEU A 61 -1.38 -0.59 -12.72
N GLU A 62 -1.48 0.11 -13.84
CA GLU A 62 -0.61 1.24 -14.17
C GLU A 62 -0.76 2.37 -13.15
N GLU A 63 -1.99 2.72 -12.77
CA GLU A 63 -2.25 3.73 -11.73
C GLU A 63 -1.63 3.35 -10.40
N CYS A 64 -1.77 2.09 -10.00
CA CYS A 64 -1.20 1.59 -8.75
C CYS A 64 0.33 1.69 -8.77
N LEU A 65 0.97 1.22 -9.83
CA LEU A 65 2.43 1.25 -9.95
C LEU A 65 2.96 2.67 -10.09
N GLN A 66 2.22 3.53 -10.78
CA GLN A 66 2.58 4.95 -10.85
C GLN A 66 2.54 5.62 -9.47
N SER A 67 1.55 5.29 -8.67
CA SER A 67 1.47 5.79 -7.29
C SER A 67 2.67 5.34 -6.45
N VAL A 68 3.12 4.10 -6.64
CA VAL A 68 4.32 3.58 -5.97
C VAL A 68 5.57 4.34 -6.42
N ASP A 69 5.69 4.63 -7.72
CA ASP A 69 6.83 5.38 -8.26
C ASP A 69 6.85 6.83 -7.77
N ASP A 70 5.68 7.45 -7.67
CA ASP A 70 5.56 8.85 -7.26
C ASP A 70 5.79 9.06 -5.77
N CYS A 71 5.65 8.03 -4.96
CA CYS A 71 5.81 8.11 -3.51
C CYS A 71 7.15 7.54 -3.07
N PRO A 72 8.00 8.32 -2.38
CA PRO A 72 9.30 7.82 -1.91
C PRO A 72 9.22 6.90 -0.70
N ALA A 73 8.04 6.67 -0.14
CA ALA A 73 7.88 5.81 1.04
C ALA A 73 8.48 4.42 0.80
N PRO A 74 9.24 3.89 1.75
CA PRO A 74 9.86 2.57 1.61
C PRO A 74 8.89 1.41 1.81
N VAL A 75 7.73 1.66 2.40
CA VAL A 75 6.71 0.64 2.68
C VAL A 75 5.44 0.96 1.91
N VAL A 76 4.86 -0.06 1.28
CA VAL A 76 3.56 0.04 0.61
C VAL A 76 2.60 -0.92 1.29
N THR A 77 1.49 -0.40 1.80
CA THR A 77 0.41 -1.20 2.35
C THR A 77 -0.67 -1.37 1.30
N ILE A 78 -0.98 -2.60 0.96
CA ILE A 78 -2.07 -2.93 0.04
C ILE A 78 -3.27 -3.35 0.88
N THR A 79 -4.32 -2.58 0.80
CA THR A 79 -5.53 -2.77 1.60
C THR A 79 -6.76 -2.49 0.72
N GLY A 80 -7.83 -2.06 1.30
CA GLY A 80 -9.07 -1.77 0.58
C GLY A 80 -10.19 -2.64 1.10
N GLY A 81 -11.02 -3.20 0.22
CA GLY A 81 -11.95 -4.28 0.50
C GLY A 81 -11.20 -5.54 0.87
N GLU A 82 -11.20 -6.47 -0.04
CA GLU A 82 -10.32 -7.64 0.02
C GLU A 82 -9.30 -7.53 -1.12
N PRO A 83 -8.01 -7.32 -0.84
CA PRO A 83 -7.02 -7.13 -1.89
C PRO A 83 -6.94 -8.29 -2.89
N PHE A 84 -7.20 -9.51 -2.45
CA PHE A 84 -7.16 -10.68 -3.34
C PHE A 84 -8.32 -10.73 -4.33
N LEU A 85 -9.32 -9.89 -4.20
CA LEU A 85 -10.36 -9.71 -5.21
C LEU A 85 -9.90 -8.79 -6.35
N TYR A 86 -8.79 -8.09 -6.17
CA TYR A 86 -8.20 -7.27 -7.23
C TYR A 86 -7.55 -8.18 -8.28
N PRO A 87 -7.96 -8.12 -9.57
CA PRO A 87 -7.48 -9.07 -10.58
C PRO A 87 -5.98 -9.04 -10.82
N HIS A 88 -5.33 -7.91 -10.58
CA HIS A 88 -3.91 -7.68 -10.83
C HIS A 88 -3.08 -7.65 -9.56
N VAL A 89 -3.55 -8.27 -8.48
CA VAL A 89 -2.87 -8.23 -7.18
C VAL A 89 -1.45 -8.80 -7.24
N TYR A 90 -1.26 -9.89 -7.97
CA TYR A 90 0.07 -10.52 -8.07
C TYR A 90 1.05 -9.65 -8.84
N GLU A 91 0.60 -9.07 -9.95
CA GLU A 91 1.41 -8.15 -10.75
C GLU A 91 1.75 -6.88 -9.95
N LEU A 92 0.81 -6.41 -9.15
CA LEU A 92 1.03 -5.26 -8.27
C LEU A 92 2.09 -5.57 -7.20
N ILE A 93 1.98 -6.72 -6.55
CA ILE A 93 2.96 -7.16 -5.55
C ILE A 93 4.34 -7.29 -6.19
N ARG A 94 4.43 -7.97 -7.32
CA ARG A 94 5.70 -8.15 -8.02
C ARG A 94 6.31 -6.81 -8.43
N GLY A 95 5.54 -5.95 -9.07
CA GLY A 95 6.01 -4.64 -9.51
C GLY A 95 6.47 -3.76 -8.36
N THR A 96 5.79 -3.82 -7.22
CA THR A 96 6.18 -3.09 -6.02
C THR A 96 7.49 -3.61 -5.44
N LEU A 97 7.67 -4.94 -5.39
CA LEU A 97 8.90 -5.56 -4.92
C LEU A 97 10.09 -5.25 -5.84
N GLU A 98 9.87 -5.23 -7.15
CA GLU A 98 10.90 -4.89 -8.14
C GLU A 98 11.42 -3.46 -7.95
N ARG A 99 10.61 -2.59 -7.36
CA ARG A 99 10.99 -1.20 -7.03
C ARG A 99 11.70 -1.07 -5.68
N GLY A 100 12.03 -2.19 -5.05
CA GLY A 100 12.73 -2.21 -3.76
C GLY A 100 11.88 -1.82 -2.57
N LYS A 101 10.57 -1.79 -2.71
CA LYS A 101 9.66 -1.46 -1.60
C LYS A 101 9.34 -2.68 -0.75
N HIS A 102 9.02 -2.44 0.50
CA HIS A 102 8.47 -3.47 1.39
C HIS A 102 6.94 -3.43 1.30
N ILE A 103 6.32 -4.61 1.36
CA ILE A 103 4.86 -4.72 1.23
C ILE A 103 4.26 -5.21 2.55
N TYR A 104 3.19 -4.55 2.96
CA TYR A 104 2.32 -5.01 4.02
C TYR A 104 0.93 -5.25 3.42
N LEU A 105 0.48 -6.50 3.44
CA LEU A 105 -0.79 -6.89 2.84
C LEU A 105 -1.83 -7.10 3.93
N CYS A 106 -2.90 -6.32 3.86
CA CYS A 106 -4.03 -6.43 4.78
C CYS A 106 -5.17 -7.20 4.12
N THR A 107 -5.38 -8.43 4.57
CA THR A 107 -6.43 -9.29 4.05
C THR A 107 -7.30 -9.85 5.18
#